data_c69011a8b35b13cfd33c3270ef6bb71a
#
_entry.id   c69011a8b35b13cfd33c3270ef6bb71a
#
_cell.length_a   1.000
_cell.length_b   1.000
_cell.length_c   1.000
_cell.angle_alpha   90.00
_cell.angle_beta   90.00
_cell.angle_gamma   90.00
#
_symmetry.space_group_name_H-M   'P 1'
#
loop_
_entity.id
_entity.type
_entity.pdbx_description
1 polymer ?
#
loop_
_entity_poly.entity_id
_entity_poly.type
_entity_poly.pdbx_seq_one_letter_code
_entity_poly.pdbx_strand_id
1 'polypeptide(L)'
;YFGRYAGDAGAIDILSLMGEYWDHHGISTPFLRCRRAHQYDSVESAKRSIREIGNQIREEGLSDMLCPMVIGIMGYGNVSMGAQQIFDCLPTERISPHELVSFVQGGCGDSRKVYVTVFTEEDLVRHIEGKPFDLQEYYSHPERFVSRFEDYLPCMNILVNAVYWEKRYPRFVTWDGLKRLAKRFPQSKLQ
;
A
#
# COMPACT_ATOMS: atom_id res chain seq x y z
N TYR A 1 -12.72 -15.23 -9.71
CA TYR A 1 -12.20 -14.59 -10.94
C TYR A 1 -12.34 -13.07 -10.87
N PHE A 2 -13.54 -12.53 -10.63
CA PHE A 2 -13.78 -11.07 -10.64
C PHE A 2 -12.89 -10.29 -9.67
N GLY A 3 -12.74 -10.76 -8.43
CA GLY A 3 -11.94 -10.07 -7.41
C GLY A 3 -10.47 -9.88 -7.81
N ARG A 4 -9.87 -10.83 -8.53
CA ARG A 4 -8.49 -10.72 -8.99
C ARG A 4 -8.33 -9.63 -10.04
N TYR A 5 -9.23 -9.58 -11.03
CA TYR A 5 -9.20 -8.52 -12.04
C TYR A 5 -9.49 -7.13 -11.46
N ALA A 6 -10.34 -7.05 -10.44
CA ALA A 6 -10.54 -5.79 -9.69
C ALA A 6 -9.24 -5.33 -9.01
N GLY A 7 -8.48 -6.26 -8.45
CA GLY A 7 -7.16 -5.97 -7.89
C GLY A 7 -6.15 -5.52 -8.94
N ASP A 8 -6.11 -6.19 -10.11
CA ASP A 8 -5.26 -5.79 -11.24
C ASP A 8 -5.58 -4.35 -11.66
N ALA A 9 -6.85 -4.05 -11.93
CA ALA A 9 -7.28 -2.74 -12.39
C ALA A 9 -6.98 -1.65 -11.37
N GLY A 10 -7.31 -1.89 -10.09
CA GLY A 10 -7.05 -0.92 -9.01
C GLY A 10 -5.57 -0.63 -8.82
N ALA A 11 -4.70 -1.64 -8.95
CA ALA A 11 -3.25 -1.45 -8.85
C ALA A 11 -2.67 -0.67 -10.04
N ILE A 12 -3.16 -0.92 -11.25
CA ILE A 12 -2.76 -0.15 -12.44
C ILE A 12 -3.21 1.31 -12.28
N ASP A 13 -4.46 1.52 -11.90
CA ASP A 13 -5.04 2.87 -11.78
C ASP A 13 -4.35 3.68 -10.68
N ILE A 14 -4.00 3.07 -9.53
CA ILE A 14 -3.29 3.82 -8.49
C ILE A 14 -1.88 4.20 -8.93
N LEU A 15 -1.15 3.36 -9.67
CA LEU A 15 0.17 3.73 -10.21
C LEU A 15 0.06 4.90 -11.19
N SER A 16 -0.95 4.89 -12.07
CA SER A 16 -1.23 6.01 -12.98
C SER A 16 -1.56 7.30 -12.22
N LEU A 17 -2.49 7.21 -11.26
CA LEU A 17 -2.90 8.35 -10.42
C LEU A 17 -1.74 8.96 -9.65
N MET A 18 -0.91 8.13 -9.05
CA MET A 18 0.23 8.61 -8.27
C MET A 18 1.31 9.21 -9.16
N GLY A 19 1.50 8.70 -10.39
CA GLY A 19 2.37 9.35 -11.37
C GLY A 19 1.93 10.78 -11.68
N GLU A 20 0.64 10.97 -11.97
CA GLU A 20 0.04 12.29 -12.20
C GLU A 20 0.13 13.19 -10.95
N TYR A 21 -0.17 12.64 -9.79
CA TYR A 21 -0.13 13.36 -8.51
C TYR A 21 1.27 13.89 -8.20
N TRP A 22 2.29 13.05 -8.30
CA TRP A 22 3.68 13.46 -8.03
C TRP A 22 4.20 14.46 -9.04
N ASP A 23 3.89 14.29 -10.33
CA ASP A 23 4.25 15.25 -11.38
C ASP A 23 3.63 16.62 -11.11
N HIS A 24 2.35 16.66 -10.72
CA HIS A 24 1.68 17.90 -10.32
C HIS A 24 2.38 18.62 -9.14
N HIS A 25 3.03 17.84 -8.26
CA HIS A 25 3.81 18.37 -7.13
C HIS A 25 5.29 18.57 -7.45
N GLY A 26 5.69 18.54 -8.72
CA GLY A 26 7.06 18.76 -9.16
C GLY A 26 8.00 17.57 -8.90
N ILE A 27 7.47 16.39 -8.60
CA ILE A 27 8.26 15.18 -8.38
C ILE A 27 8.12 14.29 -9.62
N SER A 28 9.11 14.34 -10.51
CA SER A 28 9.13 13.48 -11.70
C SER A 28 9.34 12.02 -11.32
N THR A 29 8.50 11.13 -11.86
CA THR A 29 8.61 9.68 -11.67
C THR A 29 8.30 8.94 -12.96
N PRO A 30 8.87 7.73 -13.18
CA PRO A 30 8.50 6.87 -14.30
C PRO A 30 7.02 6.48 -14.32
N PHE A 31 6.33 6.56 -13.18
CA PHE A 31 4.90 6.25 -13.06
C PHE A 31 4.00 7.16 -13.91
N LEU A 32 4.43 8.36 -14.26
CA LEU A 32 3.70 9.26 -15.16
C LEU A 32 3.39 8.61 -16.53
N ARG A 33 4.18 7.61 -16.95
CA ARG A 33 3.94 6.85 -18.19
C ARG A 33 2.92 5.71 -18.02
N CYS A 34 2.49 5.42 -16.79
CA CYS A 34 1.47 4.42 -16.53
C CYS A 34 0.10 4.96 -16.98
N ARG A 35 -0.56 4.24 -17.90
CA ARG A 35 -1.91 4.58 -18.34
C ARG A 35 -2.94 3.97 -17.39
N ARG A 36 -4.19 4.44 -17.46
CA ARG A 36 -5.32 3.85 -16.73
C ARG A 36 -5.60 2.44 -17.21
N ALA A 37 -6.13 1.57 -16.33
CA ALA A 37 -6.38 0.16 -16.63
C ALA A 37 -7.22 -0.05 -17.91
N HIS A 38 -8.27 0.75 -18.09
CA HIS A 38 -9.18 0.68 -19.25
C HIS A 38 -8.53 1.13 -20.57
N GLN A 39 -7.34 1.70 -20.54
CA GLN A 39 -6.60 2.16 -21.74
C GLN A 39 -5.61 1.11 -22.26
N TYR A 40 -5.53 -0.04 -21.60
CA TYR A 40 -4.73 -1.17 -22.05
C TYR A 40 -5.63 -2.21 -22.72
N ASP A 41 -5.14 -2.81 -23.81
CA ASP A 41 -5.87 -3.85 -24.54
C ASP A 41 -6.02 -5.16 -23.74
N SER A 42 -5.12 -5.37 -22.77
CA SER A 42 -5.11 -6.56 -21.91
C SER A 42 -4.28 -6.33 -20.65
N VAL A 43 -4.50 -7.17 -19.63
CA VAL A 43 -3.67 -7.19 -18.41
C VAL A 43 -2.20 -7.43 -18.74
N GLU A 44 -1.91 -8.28 -19.73
CA GLU A 44 -0.52 -8.56 -20.15
C GLU A 44 0.14 -7.36 -20.84
N SER A 45 -0.60 -6.54 -21.58
CA SER A 45 -0.05 -5.30 -22.13
C SER A 45 0.23 -4.27 -21.05
N ALA A 46 -0.64 -4.18 -20.02
CA ALA A 46 -0.39 -3.34 -18.85
C ALA A 46 0.87 -3.79 -18.09
N LYS A 47 1.00 -5.10 -17.82
CA LYS A 47 2.18 -5.66 -17.14
C LYS A 47 3.47 -5.39 -17.89
N ARG A 48 3.48 -5.45 -19.23
CA ARG A 48 4.66 -5.08 -20.02
C ARG A 48 5.06 -3.63 -19.81
N SER A 49 4.10 -2.71 -19.92
CA SER A 49 4.33 -1.29 -19.69
C SER A 49 4.85 -1.01 -18.27
N ILE A 50 4.30 -1.69 -17.25
CA ILE A 50 4.74 -1.52 -15.86
C ILE A 50 6.14 -2.10 -15.65
N ARG A 51 6.52 -3.20 -16.33
CA ARG A 51 7.91 -3.72 -16.28
C ARG A 51 8.91 -2.73 -16.90
N GLU A 52 8.54 -2.01 -17.95
CA GLU A 52 9.38 -0.95 -18.52
C GLU A 52 9.58 0.20 -17.53
N ILE A 53 8.52 0.60 -16.83
CA ILE A 53 8.59 1.55 -15.70
C ILE A 53 9.53 1.00 -14.62
N GLY A 54 9.36 -0.28 -14.26
CA GLY A 54 10.21 -0.94 -13.28
C GLY A 54 11.70 -1.00 -13.67
N ASN A 55 12.00 -1.19 -14.96
CA ASN A 55 13.37 -1.16 -15.48
C ASN A 55 13.98 0.24 -15.32
N GLN A 56 13.22 1.29 -15.65
CA GLN A 56 13.69 2.66 -15.46
C GLN A 56 13.94 2.96 -13.97
N ILE A 57 13.09 2.49 -13.06
CA ILE A 57 13.33 2.64 -11.61
C ILE A 57 14.64 1.96 -11.20
N ARG A 58 14.96 0.74 -11.73
CA ARG A 58 16.23 0.05 -11.45
C ARG A 58 17.44 0.82 -11.93
N GLU A 59 17.33 1.48 -13.07
CA GLU A 59 18.45 2.19 -13.69
C GLU A 59 18.68 3.57 -13.07
N GLU A 60 17.61 4.34 -12.92
CA GLU A 60 17.68 5.78 -12.55
C GLU A 60 17.37 6.02 -11.07
N GLY A 61 16.60 5.14 -10.43
CA GLY A 61 16.05 5.36 -9.09
C GLY A 61 14.81 6.27 -9.09
N LEU A 62 14.16 6.35 -7.94
CA LEU A 62 13.11 7.31 -7.63
C LEU A 62 13.69 8.50 -6.87
N SER A 63 12.98 9.62 -6.86
CA SER A 63 13.36 10.79 -6.06
C SER A 63 13.54 10.43 -4.58
N ASP A 64 14.55 11.01 -3.93
CA ASP A 64 14.78 10.87 -2.48
C ASP A 64 13.56 11.28 -1.65
N MET A 65 12.73 12.18 -2.16
CA MET A 65 11.46 12.59 -1.52
C MET A 65 10.46 11.42 -1.38
N LEU A 66 10.58 10.40 -2.23
CA LEU A 66 9.72 9.20 -2.22
C LEU A 66 10.40 7.98 -1.59
N CYS A 67 11.68 8.11 -1.21
CA CYS A 67 12.46 6.98 -0.68
C CYS A 67 12.31 6.88 0.86
N PRO A 68 12.08 5.68 1.40
CA PRO A 68 11.73 4.47 0.70
C PRO A 68 10.31 4.53 0.08
N MET A 69 10.17 4.03 -1.15
CA MET A 69 8.86 3.91 -1.80
C MET A 69 8.16 2.67 -1.28
N VAL A 70 7.12 2.86 -0.47
CA VAL A 70 6.39 1.77 0.20
C VAL A 70 4.95 1.70 -0.28
N ILE A 71 4.51 0.50 -0.67
CA ILE A 71 3.14 0.14 -1.00
C ILE A 71 2.61 -0.80 0.09
N GLY A 72 1.58 -0.38 0.82
CA GLY A 72 0.85 -1.23 1.75
C GLY A 72 -0.38 -1.84 1.10
N ILE A 73 -0.64 -3.11 1.36
CA ILE A 73 -1.83 -3.82 0.89
C ILE A 73 -2.52 -4.44 2.10
N MET A 74 -3.75 -4.03 2.38
CA MET A 74 -4.56 -4.63 3.45
C MET A 74 -5.32 -5.84 2.92
N GLY A 75 -5.13 -7.00 3.55
CA GLY A 75 -5.74 -8.27 3.18
C GLY A 75 -4.92 -9.08 2.18
N TYR A 76 -5.26 -10.36 2.06
CA TYR A 76 -4.54 -11.37 1.26
C TYR A 76 -5.47 -12.20 0.36
N GLY A 77 -6.71 -11.75 0.17
CA GLY A 77 -7.69 -12.38 -0.71
C GLY A 77 -7.43 -12.10 -2.20
N ASN A 78 -8.40 -12.47 -3.05
CA ASN A 78 -8.29 -12.39 -4.52
C ASN A 78 -7.98 -10.97 -5.03
N VAL A 79 -8.55 -9.93 -4.42
CA VAL A 79 -8.26 -8.53 -4.79
C VAL A 79 -6.81 -8.20 -4.50
N SER A 80 -6.32 -8.53 -3.29
CA SER A 80 -4.93 -8.35 -2.91
C SER A 80 -3.98 -9.11 -3.83
N MET A 81 -4.29 -10.36 -4.18
CA MET A 81 -3.48 -11.16 -5.12
C MET A 81 -3.40 -10.54 -6.51
N GLY A 82 -4.49 -9.93 -7.00
CA GLY A 82 -4.48 -9.15 -8.24
C GLY A 82 -3.55 -7.95 -8.14
N ALA A 83 -3.72 -7.13 -7.11
CA ALA A 83 -2.87 -5.97 -6.90
C ALA A 83 -1.38 -6.36 -6.79
N GLN A 84 -1.06 -7.40 -6.03
CA GLN A 84 0.30 -7.87 -5.86
C GLN A 84 0.95 -8.29 -7.18
N GLN A 85 0.25 -9.01 -8.07
CA GLN A 85 0.83 -9.44 -9.36
C GLN A 85 1.13 -8.25 -10.30
N ILE A 86 0.46 -7.13 -10.15
CA ILE A 86 0.79 -5.90 -10.87
C ILE A 86 2.03 -5.24 -10.27
N PHE A 87 2.07 -5.08 -8.95
CA PHE A 87 3.23 -4.50 -8.28
C PHE A 87 4.49 -5.35 -8.45
N ASP A 88 4.37 -6.68 -8.56
CA ASP A 88 5.51 -7.58 -8.84
C ASP A 88 6.15 -7.36 -10.23
N CYS A 89 5.53 -6.55 -11.10
CA CYS A 89 6.15 -6.06 -12.34
C CYS A 89 7.18 -4.95 -12.09
N LEU A 90 7.17 -4.31 -10.92
CA LEU A 90 8.15 -3.33 -10.45
C LEU A 90 9.34 -4.03 -9.75
N PRO A 91 10.45 -3.34 -9.46
CA PRO A 91 11.56 -3.89 -8.69
C PRO A 91 11.20 -4.01 -7.20
N THR A 92 10.30 -4.92 -6.88
CA THR A 92 9.74 -5.06 -5.54
C THR A 92 10.61 -5.86 -4.59
N GLU A 93 10.62 -5.42 -3.32
CA GLU A 93 11.12 -6.16 -2.17
C GLU A 93 10.03 -6.24 -1.12
N ARG A 94 9.85 -7.43 -0.50
CA ARG A 94 8.82 -7.64 0.53
C ARG A 94 9.36 -7.27 1.89
N ILE A 95 8.57 -6.49 2.64
CA ILE A 95 8.86 -6.15 4.04
C ILE A 95 7.70 -6.63 4.92
N SER A 96 8.04 -7.27 6.03
CA SER A 96 7.07 -7.66 7.04
C SER A 96 6.46 -6.42 7.71
N PRO A 97 5.14 -6.41 8.02
CA PRO A 97 4.52 -5.34 8.80
C PRO A 97 5.26 -5.02 10.10
N HIS A 98 5.80 -6.05 10.76
CA HIS A 98 6.55 -5.87 12.02
C HIS A 98 7.85 -5.09 11.86
N GLU A 99 8.48 -5.16 10.70
CA GLU A 99 9.74 -4.47 10.40
C GLU A 99 9.52 -3.09 9.76
N LEU A 100 8.32 -2.84 9.22
CA LEU A 100 8.04 -1.67 8.39
C LEU A 100 8.39 -0.35 9.08
N VAL A 101 7.96 -0.17 10.32
CA VAL A 101 8.18 1.10 11.07
C VAL A 101 9.66 1.34 11.30
N SER A 102 10.39 0.34 11.78
CA SER A 102 11.84 0.45 12.01
C SER A 102 12.63 0.64 10.72
N PHE A 103 12.22 -0.04 9.64
CA PHE A 103 12.83 0.10 8.31
C PHE A 103 12.71 1.55 7.79
N VAL A 104 11.51 2.13 7.83
CA VAL A 104 11.28 3.50 7.33
C VAL A 104 11.97 4.53 8.23
N GLN A 105 11.94 4.36 9.55
CA GLN A 105 12.62 5.25 10.48
C GLN A 105 14.15 5.17 10.39
N GLY A 106 14.68 4.00 10.05
CA GLY A 106 16.11 3.79 9.83
C GLY A 106 16.66 4.42 8.55
N GLY A 107 15.79 4.90 7.64
CA GLY A 107 16.21 5.52 6.39
C GLY A 107 16.95 4.59 5.43
N CYS A 108 16.74 3.27 5.56
CA CYS A 108 17.52 2.24 4.84
C CYS A 108 16.98 1.93 3.44
N GLY A 109 16.09 2.72 2.88
CA GLY A 109 15.48 2.46 1.57
C GLY A 109 16.43 2.69 0.39
N ASP A 110 16.38 1.78 -0.58
CA ASP A 110 17.04 1.93 -1.89
C ASP A 110 16.07 2.58 -2.88
N SER A 111 16.46 3.71 -3.47
CA SER A 111 15.63 4.44 -4.45
C SER A 111 15.32 3.63 -5.72
N ARG A 112 16.09 2.57 -6.00
CA ARG A 112 15.91 1.66 -7.13
C ARG A 112 14.96 0.52 -6.85
N LYS A 113 14.31 0.53 -5.68
CA LYS A 113 13.37 -0.50 -5.24
C LYS A 113 12.03 0.09 -4.83
N VAL A 114 11.00 -0.75 -4.90
CA VAL A 114 9.67 -0.51 -4.37
C VAL A 114 9.41 -1.55 -3.29
N TYR A 115 9.13 -1.11 -2.09
CA TYR A 115 8.89 -2.00 -0.95
C TYR A 115 7.39 -2.30 -0.85
N VAL A 116 7.04 -3.58 -0.69
CA VAL A 116 5.64 -4.00 -0.58
C VAL A 116 5.42 -4.71 0.74
N THR A 117 4.43 -4.26 1.50
CA THR A 117 3.99 -4.92 2.73
C THR A 117 2.54 -5.34 2.60
N VAL A 118 2.21 -6.56 3.05
CA VAL A 118 0.85 -7.10 3.05
C VAL A 118 0.43 -7.31 4.49
N PHE A 119 -0.67 -6.67 4.88
CA PHE A 119 -1.20 -6.71 6.24
C PHE A 119 -2.29 -7.77 6.35
N THR A 120 -2.19 -8.59 7.37
CA THR A 120 -3.24 -9.52 7.80
C THR A 120 -4.09 -8.91 8.92
N GLU A 121 -5.13 -9.59 9.37
CA GLU A 121 -6.00 -9.11 10.46
C GLU A 121 -5.21 -8.83 11.74
N GLU A 122 -4.22 -9.67 12.06
CA GLU A 122 -3.35 -9.51 13.23
C GLU A 122 -2.55 -8.21 13.19
N ASP A 123 -2.16 -7.76 11.99
CA ASP A 123 -1.44 -6.50 11.81
C ASP A 123 -2.37 -5.28 11.92
N LEU A 124 -3.65 -5.45 11.58
CA LEU A 124 -4.62 -4.36 11.46
C LEU A 124 -5.28 -4.01 12.80
N VAL A 125 -5.43 -4.99 13.71
CA VAL A 125 -6.16 -4.83 14.96
C VAL A 125 -5.37 -5.33 16.18
N ARG A 126 -5.83 -4.92 17.36
CA ARG A 126 -5.36 -5.46 18.65
C ARG A 126 -6.54 -5.67 19.57
N HIS A 127 -6.45 -6.67 20.43
CA HIS A 127 -7.44 -6.93 21.46
C HIS A 127 -7.44 -5.80 22.50
N ILE A 128 -8.63 -5.32 22.93
CA ILE A 128 -8.77 -4.19 23.89
C ILE A 128 -8.15 -4.49 25.25
N GLU A 129 -8.13 -5.74 25.67
CA GLU A 129 -7.53 -6.21 26.93
C GLU A 129 -6.06 -6.60 26.78
N GLY A 130 -5.44 -6.40 25.63
CA GLY A 130 -4.05 -6.75 25.37
C GLY A 130 -3.75 -8.25 25.25
N LYS A 131 -4.78 -9.08 25.04
CA LYS A 131 -4.61 -10.52 24.75
C LYS A 131 -3.94 -10.73 23.39
N PRO A 132 -3.26 -11.88 23.17
CA PRO A 132 -2.81 -12.29 21.85
C PRO A 132 -3.95 -12.29 20.84
N PHE A 133 -3.63 -12.05 19.57
CA PHE A 133 -4.62 -12.08 18.50
C PHE A 133 -5.13 -13.51 18.29
N ASP A 134 -6.46 -13.64 18.18
CA ASP A 134 -7.13 -14.86 17.77
C ASP A 134 -8.13 -14.54 16.65
N LEU A 135 -7.96 -15.18 15.51
CA LEU A 135 -8.75 -14.93 14.31
C LEU A 135 -10.23 -15.32 14.48
N GLN A 136 -10.50 -16.40 15.21
CA GLN A 136 -11.87 -16.85 15.44
C GLN A 136 -12.60 -15.91 16.39
N GLU A 137 -11.91 -15.44 17.43
CA GLU A 137 -12.45 -14.41 18.33
C GLU A 137 -12.69 -13.11 17.57
N TYR A 138 -11.76 -12.68 16.70
CA TYR A 138 -11.95 -11.47 15.89
C TYR A 138 -13.20 -11.54 15.00
N TYR A 139 -13.45 -12.68 14.35
CA TYR A 139 -14.64 -12.84 13.52
C TYR A 139 -15.93 -12.97 14.32
N SER A 140 -15.88 -13.59 15.49
CA SER A 140 -17.06 -13.81 16.35
C SER A 140 -17.41 -12.61 17.21
N HIS A 141 -16.38 -11.89 17.70
CA HIS A 141 -16.45 -10.78 18.66
C HIS A 141 -15.61 -9.60 18.24
N PRO A 142 -15.83 -8.99 17.05
CA PRO A 142 -15.02 -7.89 16.56
C PRO A 142 -15.04 -6.64 17.47
N GLU A 143 -16.07 -6.51 18.31
CA GLU A 143 -16.18 -5.44 19.32
C GLU A 143 -15.08 -5.48 20.40
N ARG A 144 -14.39 -6.60 20.53
CA ARG A 144 -13.26 -6.74 21.46
C ARG A 144 -11.94 -6.25 20.87
N PHE A 145 -11.96 -5.78 19.64
CA PHE A 145 -10.76 -5.36 18.93
C PHE A 145 -10.85 -3.90 18.52
N VAL A 146 -9.72 -3.23 18.50
CA VAL A 146 -9.57 -1.86 18.00
C VAL A 146 -8.46 -1.80 16.96
N SER A 147 -8.56 -0.84 16.03
CA SER A 147 -7.52 -0.65 15.03
C SER A 147 -6.19 -0.26 15.67
N ARG A 148 -5.11 -0.83 15.13
CA ARG A 148 -3.72 -0.39 15.35
C ARG A 148 -3.06 0.10 14.05
N PHE A 149 -3.80 0.11 12.96
CA PHE A 149 -3.28 0.37 11.62
C PHE A 149 -2.77 1.80 11.42
N GLU A 150 -3.28 2.77 12.21
CA GLU A 150 -2.84 4.16 12.12
C GLU A 150 -1.32 4.32 12.31
N ASP A 151 -0.68 3.43 13.08
CA ASP A 151 0.77 3.47 13.32
C ASP A 151 1.60 3.20 12.05
N TYR A 152 1.04 2.50 11.06
CA TYR A 152 1.70 2.17 9.79
C TYR A 152 1.50 3.23 8.71
N LEU A 153 0.45 4.06 8.79
CA LEU A 153 0.09 5.02 7.74
C LEU A 153 1.24 5.96 7.35
N PRO A 154 2.04 6.52 8.28
CA PRO A 154 3.15 7.41 7.93
C PRO A 154 4.29 6.73 7.17
N CYS A 155 4.30 5.39 7.17
CA CYS A 155 5.35 4.59 6.55
C CYS A 155 5.09 4.26 5.08
N MET A 156 3.94 4.65 4.52
CA MET A 156 3.53 4.24 3.18
C MET A 156 3.30 5.42 2.25
N ASN A 157 3.61 5.24 0.97
CA ASN A 157 3.31 6.20 -0.10
C ASN A 157 1.99 5.84 -0.80
N ILE A 158 1.66 4.56 -0.85
CA ILE A 158 0.43 4.03 -1.46
C ILE A 158 -0.19 3.03 -0.49
N LEU A 159 -1.51 3.08 -0.34
CA LEU A 159 -2.29 2.09 0.40
C LEU A 159 -3.40 1.52 -0.49
N VAL A 160 -3.39 0.19 -0.62
CA VAL A 160 -4.46 -0.57 -1.29
C VAL A 160 -5.31 -1.27 -0.25
N ASN A 161 -6.57 -0.89 -0.16
CA ASN A 161 -7.52 -1.55 0.72
C ASN A 161 -8.21 -2.70 -0.02
N ALA A 162 -7.83 -3.94 0.29
CA ALA A 162 -8.37 -5.16 -0.29
C ALA A 162 -9.06 -6.08 0.74
N VAL A 163 -9.42 -5.52 1.91
CA VAL A 163 -10.19 -6.26 2.92
C VAL A 163 -11.68 -6.10 2.73
N TYR A 164 -12.43 -7.15 3.06
CA TYR A 164 -13.86 -7.05 3.22
C TYR A 164 -14.18 -6.35 4.54
N TRP A 165 -15.06 -5.36 4.52
CA TRP A 165 -15.43 -4.60 5.70
C TRP A 165 -16.95 -4.54 5.91
N GLU A 166 -17.39 -4.73 7.13
CA GLU A 166 -18.75 -4.51 7.63
C GLU A 166 -18.73 -3.56 8.82
N LYS A 167 -19.90 -2.99 9.15
CA LYS A 167 -20.05 -2.03 10.27
C LYS A 167 -19.62 -2.57 11.63
N ARG A 168 -19.66 -3.89 11.81
CA ARG A 168 -19.26 -4.56 13.07
C ARG A 168 -17.73 -4.57 13.29
N TYR A 169 -16.94 -4.43 12.22
CA TYR A 169 -15.48 -4.40 12.32
C TYR A 169 -14.95 -3.00 12.61
N PRO A 170 -13.80 -2.88 13.29
CA PRO A 170 -13.14 -1.61 13.51
C PRO A 170 -12.84 -0.89 12.18
N ARG A 171 -12.93 0.43 12.15
CA ARG A 171 -12.40 1.23 11.04
C ARG A 171 -10.89 1.37 11.19
N PHE A 172 -10.15 1.01 10.14
CA PHE A 172 -8.69 1.03 10.17
C PHE A 172 -8.13 2.45 10.01
N VAL A 173 -8.80 3.28 9.23
CA VAL A 173 -8.44 4.69 9.02
C VAL A 173 -9.65 5.55 9.35
N THR A 174 -9.46 6.52 10.24
CA THR A 174 -10.51 7.45 10.68
C THR A 174 -10.08 8.90 10.46
N TRP A 175 -11.06 9.81 10.29
CA TRP A 175 -10.75 11.24 10.18
C TRP A 175 -10.00 11.79 11.38
N ASP A 176 -10.35 11.33 12.59
CA ASP A 176 -9.67 11.77 13.80
C ASP A 176 -8.26 11.18 13.89
N GLY A 177 -8.07 9.95 13.42
CA GLY A 177 -6.74 9.34 13.26
C GLY A 177 -5.87 10.14 12.29
N LEU A 178 -6.39 10.46 11.11
CA LEU A 178 -5.65 11.27 10.12
C LEU A 178 -5.30 12.66 10.67
N LYS A 179 -6.21 13.33 11.38
CA LYS A 179 -5.94 14.61 12.03
C LYS A 179 -4.83 14.51 13.09
N ARG A 180 -4.82 13.41 13.88
CA ARG A 180 -3.74 13.16 14.86
C ARG A 180 -2.40 12.96 14.16
N LEU A 181 -2.38 12.16 13.08
CA LEU A 181 -1.17 11.91 12.31
C LEU A 181 -0.63 13.17 11.64
N ALA A 182 -1.49 13.99 11.03
CA ALA A 182 -1.07 15.26 10.43
C ALA A 182 -0.45 16.23 11.44
N LYS A 183 -0.92 16.24 12.70
CA LYS A 183 -0.31 17.02 13.78
C LYS A 183 1.02 16.44 14.23
N ARG A 184 1.14 15.11 14.30
CA ARG A 184 2.35 14.40 14.75
C ARG A 184 3.46 14.39 13.70
N PHE A 185 3.08 14.33 12.43
CA PHE A 185 3.98 14.23 11.29
C PHE A 185 3.65 15.31 10.23
N PRO A 186 3.92 16.60 10.50
CA PRO A 186 3.56 17.70 9.59
C PRO A 186 4.31 17.62 8.25
N GLN A 187 5.36 16.83 8.17
CA GLN A 187 6.15 16.54 6.95
C GLN A 187 5.85 15.15 6.38
N SER A 188 4.77 14.48 6.81
CA SER A 188 4.49 13.12 6.35
C SER A 188 4.11 13.09 4.87
N LYS A 189 4.43 11.99 4.21
CA LYS A 189 4.14 11.72 2.79
C LYS A 189 2.62 11.61 2.47
N LEU A 190 1.78 11.63 3.49
CA LEU A 190 0.31 11.56 3.44
C LEU A 190 -0.36 12.96 3.48
N GLN A 191 0.23 13.96 2.85
CA GLN A 191 -0.42 15.27 2.72
C GLN A 191 -1.43 15.27 1.59
#